data_58c3467c63d5d1f56abd8b8e51bfe0f4
#
_entry.id   58c3467c63d5d1f56abd8b8e51bfe0f4
#
_cell.length_a   1.000
_cell.length_b   1.000
_cell.length_c   1.000
_cell.angle_alpha   90.00
_cell.angle_beta   90.00
_cell.angle_gamma   90.00
#
_symmetry.space_group_name_H-M   'P 1'
#
loop_
_entity.id
_entity.type
_entity.pdbx_description
1 polymer ?
#
loop_
_entity_poly.entity_id
_entity_poly.type
_entity_poly.pdbx_seq_one_letter_code
_entity_poly.pdbx_strand_id
1 'polypeptide(L)'
;LGTKVLKDREFILSIDQAQRKSLAIDIAIKDGQLAGDGWETTANNDVGDFIDYFEQNGIELFVVTDINQDGMMQGINSESIEKILQFISTKAIISGGVTSIKDIQSILKMTASKIDGFIIGKALYENTIDLKEAINECS
;
A
#
# COMPACT_ATOMS: atom_id res chain seq x y z
N LEU A 1 -1.70 -7.38 8.07
CA LEU A 1 -3.07 -7.35 8.61
C LEU A 1 -3.96 -6.51 7.70
N GLY A 2 -5.05 -7.08 7.20
CA GLY A 2 -6.01 -6.39 6.30
C GLY A 2 -7.40 -6.25 6.97
N THR A 3 -8.37 -6.98 6.46
CA THR A 3 -9.80 -6.89 6.83
C THR A 3 -10.08 -6.83 8.34
N LYS A 4 -9.29 -7.52 9.17
CA LYS A 4 -9.50 -7.52 10.62
C LYS A 4 -9.35 -6.12 11.22
N VAL A 5 -8.29 -5.40 10.86
CA VAL A 5 -8.02 -4.05 11.39
C VAL A 5 -8.88 -2.96 10.75
N LEU A 6 -9.39 -3.21 9.56
CA LEU A 6 -10.39 -2.35 8.92
C LEU A 6 -11.72 -2.36 9.69
N LYS A 7 -12.12 -3.52 10.22
CA LYS A 7 -13.36 -3.68 11.01
C LYS A 7 -13.20 -3.33 12.49
N ASP A 8 -12.00 -3.51 13.03
CA ASP A 8 -11.69 -3.36 14.44
C ASP A 8 -10.23 -2.89 14.60
N ARG A 9 -10.02 -1.60 14.50
CA ARG A 9 -8.67 -1.00 14.61
C ARG A 9 -8.04 -1.22 15.99
N GLU A 10 -8.87 -1.36 17.03
CA GLU A 10 -8.38 -1.59 18.40
C GLU A 10 -7.76 -2.98 18.57
N PHE A 11 -8.01 -3.92 17.64
CA PHE A 11 -7.35 -5.22 17.61
C PHE A 11 -5.83 -5.10 17.70
N ILE A 12 -5.23 -4.03 17.12
CA ILE A 12 -3.78 -3.81 17.18
C ILE A 12 -3.27 -3.69 18.63
N LEU A 13 -4.10 -3.20 19.55
CA LEU A 13 -3.75 -3.05 20.96
C LEU A 13 -3.61 -4.39 21.69
N SER A 14 -4.25 -5.45 21.17
CA SER A 14 -4.11 -6.82 21.70
C SER A 14 -2.76 -7.48 21.37
N ILE A 15 -1.99 -6.88 20.45
CA ILE A 15 -0.68 -7.38 20.01
C ILE A 15 0.40 -6.68 20.81
N ASP A 16 1.41 -7.43 21.26
CA ASP A 16 2.55 -6.88 21.98
C ASP A 16 3.25 -5.78 21.16
N GLN A 17 3.60 -4.68 21.81
CA GLN A 17 4.18 -3.49 21.16
C GLN A 17 5.46 -3.83 20.38
N ALA A 18 6.30 -4.74 20.89
CA ALA A 18 7.51 -5.15 20.20
C ALA A 18 7.22 -5.91 18.89
N GLN A 19 6.09 -6.65 18.84
CA GLN A 19 5.68 -7.40 17.67
C GLN A 19 5.04 -6.50 16.60
N ARG A 20 4.44 -5.36 16.98
CA ARG A 20 3.77 -4.45 16.04
C ARG A 20 4.69 -3.92 14.96
N LYS A 21 5.97 -3.69 15.28
CA LYS A 21 7.00 -3.25 14.31
C LYS A 21 7.25 -4.24 13.18
N SER A 22 6.93 -5.52 13.40
CA SER A 22 7.06 -6.59 12.39
C SER A 22 5.77 -6.80 11.58
N LEU A 23 4.75 -5.97 11.79
CA LEU A 23 3.47 -6.06 11.09
C LEU A 23 3.39 -5.02 9.99
N ALA A 24 2.74 -5.41 8.88
CA ALA A 24 2.27 -4.48 7.86
C ALA A 24 0.75 -4.39 7.90
N ILE A 25 0.21 -3.19 7.80
CA ILE A 25 -1.23 -2.96 7.63
C ILE A 25 -1.53 -2.87 6.14
N ASP A 26 -2.40 -3.74 5.66
CA ASP A 26 -2.85 -3.72 4.27
C ASP A 26 -4.04 -2.77 4.12
N ILE A 27 -3.86 -1.77 3.27
CA ILE A 27 -4.82 -0.73 2.94
C ILE A 27 -5.26 -0.95 1.49
N ALA A 28 -6.47 -1.45 1.31
CA ALA A 28 -7.09 -1.48 -0.01
C ALA A 28 -7.58 -0.07 -0.36
N ILE A 29 -7.23 0.42 -1.55
CA ILE A 29 -7.68 1.72 -2.05
C ILE A 29 -8.43 1.58 -3.36
N LYS A 30 -9.37 2.50 -3.56
CA LYS A 30 -10.12 2.69 -4.80
C LYS A 30 -10.25 4.18 -5.07
N ASP A 31 -9.78 4.63 -6.24
CA ASP A 31 -9.81 6.05 -6.63
C ASP A 31 -9.17 6.99 -5.61
N GLY A 32 -8.13 6.52 -4.91
CA GLY A 32 -7.41 7.27 -3.88
C GLY A 32 -8.17 7.39 -2.54
N GLN A 33 -9.15 6.53 -2.30
CA GLN A 33 -9.90 6.42 -1.04
C GLN A 33 -9.77 5.01 -0.46
N LEU A 34 -9.95 4.88 0.86
CA LEU A 34 -10.01 3.55 1.48
C LEU A 34 -11.17 2.74 0.91
N ALA A 35 -10.91 1.48 0.62
CA ALA A 35 -11.91 0.53 0.16
C ALA A 35 -12.04 -0.63 1.16
N GLY A 36 -13.28 -1.05 1.44
CA GLY A 36 -13.56 -2.20 2.30
C GLY A 36 -14.99 -2.21 2.83
N ASP A 37 -15.47 -3.39 3.22
CA ASP A 37 -16.77 -3.56 3.86
C ASP A 37 -16.79 -2.83 5.22
N GLY A 38 -17.62 -1.82 5.35
CA GLY A 38 -17.78 -1.01 6.57
C GLY A 38 -17.20 0.40 6.47
N TRP A 39 -16.51 0.74 5.37
CA TRP A 39 -16.17 2.12 5.05
C TRP A 39 -17.27 2.71 4.15
N GLU A 40 -18.25 3.36 4.76
CA GLU A 40 -19.06 4.32 4.03
C GLU A 40 -18.14 5.49 3.69
N THR A 41 -18.09 5.82 2.40
CA THR A 41 -17.27 6.89 1.82
C THR A 41 -17.53 8.22 2.51
N THR A 42 -16.83 8.50 3.58
CA THR A 42 -16.78 9.80 4.21
C THR A 42 -15.38 10.36 4.06
N ALA A 43 -15.32 11.54 3.52
CA ALA A 43 -14.21 12.49 3.36
C ALA A 43 -12.75 12.02 3.61
N ASN A 44 -11.80 12.60 2.87
CA ASN A 44 -10.34 12.41 2.93
C ASN A 44 -9.72 12.42 4.35
N ASN A 45 -10.41 12.89 5.36
CA ASN A 45 -9.96 12.93 6.75
C ASN A 45 -9.86 11.53 7.38
N ASP A 46 -10.67 10.59 6.93
CA ASP A 46 -10.70 9.24 7.52
C ASP A 46 -9.43 8.43 7.19
N VAL A 47 -8.82 8.66 6.02
CA VAL A 47 -7.59 7.95 5.62
C VAL A 47 -6.41 8.39 6.48
N GLY A 48 -6.23 9.69 6.67
CA GLY A 48 -5.18 10.25 7.52
C GLY A 48 -5.32 9.76 8.95
N ASP A 49 -6.51 9.91 9.54
CA ASP A 49 -6.79 9.46 10.90
C ASP A 49 -6.57 7.95 11.09
N PHE A 50 -6.88 7.15 10.07
CA PHE A 50 -6.65 5.71 10.08
C PHE A 50 -5.16 5.39 10.11
N ILE A 51 -4.39 5.97 9.21
CA ILE A 51 -2.94 5.77 9.11
C ILE A 51 -2.25 6.25 10.40
N ASP A 52 -2.55 7.48 10.84
CA ASP A 52 -2.00 8.08 12.05
C ASP A 52 -2.26 7.20 13.30
N TYR A 53 -3.45 6.62 13.42
CA TYR A 53 -3.77 5.72 14.51
C TYR A 53 -2.81 4.52 14.56
N PHE A 54 -2.51 3.90 13.44
CA PHE A 54 -1.61 2.75 13.40
C PHE A 54 -0.15 3.15 13.61
N GLU A 55 0.31 4.26 13.03
CA GLU A 55 1.67 4.78 13.24
C GLU A 55 1.91 5.13 14.72
N GLN A 56 0.96 5.80 15.38
CA GLN A 56 1.03 6.10 16.82
C GLN A 56 1.04 4.84 17.69
N ASN A 57 0.50 3.74 17.22
CA ASN A 57 0.52 2.44 17.90
C ASN A 57 1.67 1.53 17.48
N GLY A 58 2.69 2.05 16.79
CA GLY A 58 3.97 1.38 16.52
C GLY A 58 3.99 0.54 15.25
N ILE A 59 3.08 0.79 14.31
CA ILE A 59 3.16 0.25 12.95
C ILE A 59 4.10 1.13 12.13
N GLU A 60 5.05 0.49 11.45
CA GLU A 60 6.08 1.16 10.65
C GLU A 60 5.99 0.80 9.16
N LEU A 61 5.02 -0.04 8.76
CA LEU A 61 4.88 -0.51 7.38
C LEU A 61 3.40 -0.63 6.98
N PHE A 62 3.09 -0.12 5.80
CA PHE A 62 1.78 -0.28 5.15
C PHE A 62 1.94 -0.99 3.80
N VAL A 63 0.98 -1.83 3.44
CA VAL A 63 0.80 -2.30 2.06
C VAL A 63 -0.34 -1.50 1.46
N VAL A 64 -0.09 -0.78 0.38
CA VAL A 64 -1.10 0.01 -0.33
C VAL A 64 -1.48 -0.72 -1.59
N THR A 65 -2.70 -1.28 -1.63
CA THR A 65 -3.21 -2.08 -2.73
C THR A 65 -4.28 -1.32 -3.50
N ASP A 66 -4.01 -0.91 -4.75
CA ASP A 66 -5.04 -0.35 -5.64
C ASP A 66 -5.90 -1.47 -6.22
N ILE A 67 -7.10 -1.63 -5.69
CA ILE A 67 -8.01 -2.70 -6.09
C ILE A 67 -8.67 -2.48 -7.47
N ASN A 68 -8.66 -1.26 -8.02
CA ASN A 68 -9.10 -1.02 -9.38
C ASN A 68 -8.11 -1.55 -10.42
N GLN A 69 -6.84 -1.59 -10.07
CA GLN A 69 -5.76 -2.01 -10.96
C GLN A 69 -5.31 -3.45 -10.71
N ASP A 70 -5.68 -4.03 -9.56
CA ASP A 70 -5.22 -5.37 -9.19
C ASP A 70 -5.70 -6.42 -10.21
N GLY A 71 -4.75 -7.15 -10.78
CA GLY A 71 -4.97 -8.17 -11.81
C GLY A 71 -5.44 -7.67 -13.18
N MET A 72 -5.66 -6.36 -13.38
CA MET A 72 -6.22 -5.80 -14.63
C MET A 72 -5.18 -5.62 -15.74
N MET A 73 -3.89 -5.66 -15.43
CA MET A 73 -2.78 -5.45 -16.40
C MET A 73 -2.86 -4.10 -17.14
N GLN A 74 -3.38 -3.06 -16.50
CA GLN A 74 -3.55 -1.73 -17.06
C GLN A 74 -2.48 -0.73 -16.63
N GLY A 75 -1.55 -1.15 -15.77
CA GLY A 75 -0.56 -0.29 -15.15
C GLY A 75 -1.05 0.30 -13.83
N ILE A 76 -0.14 0.98 -13.12
CA ILE A 76 -0.40 1.55 -11.81
C ILE A 76 -1.10 2.90 -11.93
N ASN A 77 -2.04 3.18 -11.02
CA ASN A 77 -2.63 4.51 -10.89
C ASN A 77 -1.78 5.35 -9.92
N SER A 78 -0.78 6.02 -10.46
CA SER A 78 0.17 6.81 -9.67
C SER A 78 -0.50 7.91 -8.86
N GLU A 79 -1.54 8.57 -9.39
CA GLU A 79 -2.26 9.63 -8.68
C GLU A 79 -3.02 9.08 -7.46
N SER A 80 -3.64 7.92 -7.61
CA SER A 80 -4.35 7.23 -6.52
C SER A 80 -3.38 6.86 -5.38
N ILE A 81 -2.23 6.30 -5.75
CA ILE A 81 -1.17 5.93 -4.80
C ILE A 81 -0.61 7.17 -4.09
N GLU A 82 -0.29 8.24 -4.83
CA GLU A 82 0.27 9.47 -4.29
C GLU A 82 -0.63 10.09 -3.22
N LYS A 83 -1.95 10.13 -3.46
CA LYS A 83 -2.94 10.63 -2.50
C LYS A 83 -2.86 9.92 -1.15
N ILE A 84 -2.54 8.64 -1.13
CA ILE A 84 -2.41 7.86 0.11
C ILE A 84 -1.04 8.05 0.74
N LEU A 85 0.03 8.02 -0.08
CA LEU A 85 1.40 8.14 0.41
C LEU A 85 1.68 9.47 1.14
N GLN A 86 0.93 10.53 0.86
CA GLN A 86 1.07 11.80 1.58
C GLN A 86 0.71 11.68 3.07
N PHE A 87 -0.18 10.74 3.44
CA PHE A 87 -0.57 10.50 4.83
C PHE A 87 0.39 9.55 5.57
N ILE A 88 1.14 8.70 4.86
CA ILE A 88 2.09 7.76 5.46
C ILE A 88 3.39 8.49 5.79
N SER A 89 3.80 8.51 7.05
CA SER A 89 5.08 9.07 7.48
C SER A 89 6.19 8.02 7.59
N THR A 90 5.84 6.76 7.68
CA THR A 90 6.73 5.60 7.78
C THR A 90 7.05 5.00 6.38
N LYS A 91 6.83 3.70 6.18
CA LYS A 91 7.17 2.99 4.94
C LYS A 91 5.92 2.37 4.29
N ALA A 92 5.98 2.24 2.97
CA ALA A 92 4.92 1.61 2.18
C ALA A 92 5.47 0.59 1.18
N ILE A 93 4.74 -0.52 1.03
CA ILE A 93 4.85 -1.47 -0.08
C ILE A 93 3.69 -1.21 -1.01
N ILE A 94 3.95 -1.08 -2.30
CA ILE A 94 2.91 -0.82 -3.30
C ILE A 94 2.44 -2.13 -3.93
N SER A 95 1.13 -2.30 -4.03
CA SER A 95 0.46 -3.47 -4.59
C SER A 95 -0.71 -3.07 -5.50
N GLY A 96 -1.04 -3.95 -6.45
CA GLY A 96 -2.08 -3.72 -7.45
C GLY A 96 -1.60 -2.89 -8.64
N GLY A 97 -1.76 -3.43 -9.86
CA GLY A 97 -1.49 -2.72 -11.11
C GLY A 97 -0.03 -2.60 -11.54
N VAL A 98 0.94 -3.14 -10.82
CA VAL A 98 2.35 -3.14 -11.26
C VAL A 98 2.50 -4.13 -12.42
N THR A 99 2.65 -3.61 -13.64
CA THR A 99 2.67 -4.40 -14.88
C THR A 99 3.95 -4.25 -15.68
N SER A 100 4.76 -3.23 -15.38
CA SER A 100 5.99 -2.91 -16.10
C SER A 100 7.02 -2.26 -15.19
N ILE A 101 8.28 -2.27 -15.61
CA ILE A 101 9.37 -1.52 -14.95
C ILE A 101 9.07 -0.02 -14.89
N LYS A 102 8.37 0.51 -15.90
CA LYS A 102 7.97 1.93 -15.92
C LYS A 102 7.04 2.29 -14.77
N ASP A 103 6.18 1.36 -14.34
CA ASP A 103 5.29 1.58 -13.19
C ASP A 103 6.14 1.74 -11.90
N ILE A 104 7.11 0.85 -11.70
CA ILE A 104 8.06 0.93 -10.57
C ILE A 104 8.80 2.28 -10.59
N GLN A 105 9.40 2.63 -11.72
CA GLN A 105 10.13 3.87 -11.89
C GLN A 105 9.26 5.11 -11.65
N SER A 106 8.00 5.09 -12.06
CA SER A 106 7.08 6.22 -11.86
C SER A 106 6.84 6.49 -10.38
N ILE A 107 6.60 5.44 -9.59
CA ILE A 107 6.39 5.57 -8.14
C ILE A 107 7.68 5.99 -7.42
N LEU A 108 8.82 5.38 -7.76
CA LEU A 108 10.11 5.73 -7.15
C LEU A 108 10.50 7.20 -7.40
N LYS A 109 10.20 7.75 -8.59
CA LYS A 109 10.43 9.16 -8.89
C LYS A 109 9.62 10.12 -8.01
N MET A 110 8.43 9.69 -7.58
CA MET A 110 7.55 10.52 -6.75
C MET A 110 8.01 10.54 -5.29
N THR A 111 8.34 9.38 -4.72
CA THR A 111 8.60 9.29 -3.28
C THR A 111 9.43 8.06 -2.88
N ALA A 112 10.62 7.89 -3.48
CA ALA A 112 11.50 6.76 -3.19
C ALA A 112 11.79 6.56 -1.69
N SER A 113 11.89 7.66 -0.92
CA SER A 113 12.21 7.60 0.51
C SER A 113 11.17 6.88 1.36
N LYS A 114 9.92 6.80 0.89
CA LYS A 114 8.82 6.14 1.60
C LYS A 114 8.55 4.71 1.11
N ILE A 115 9.06 4.35 -0.06
CA ILE A 115 8.81 3.03 -0.66
C ILE A 115 9.81 2.02 -0.12
N ASP A 116 9.27 0.92 0.43
CA ASP A 116 10.04 -0.23 0.91
C ASP A 116 10.06 -1.38 -0.11
N GLY A 117 9.08 -1.41 -1.03
CA GLY A 117 9.02 -2.41 -2.08
C GLY A 117 7.74 -2.41 -2.89
N PHE A 118 7.63 -3.41 -3.75
CA PHE A 118 6.46 -3.65 -4.60
C PHE A 118 6.02 -5.10 -4.50
N ILE A 119 4.71 -5.34 -4.51
CA ILE A 119 4.14 -6.67 -4.70
C ILE A 119 3.77 -6.80 -6.16
N ILE A 120 4.43 -7.74 -6.86
CA ILE A 120 4.22 -8.01 -8.27
C ILE A 120 3.62 -9.41 -8.39
N GLY A 121 2.39 -9.49 -8.88
CA GLY A 121 1.67 -10.75 -9.04
C GLY A 121 1.62 -11.18 -10.50
N LYS A 122 0.49 -10.94 -11.15
CA LYS A 122 0.16 -11.42 -12.51
C LYS A 122 1.24 -11.08 -13.56
N ALA A 123 1.84 -9.89 -13.47
CA ALA A 123 2.88 -9.44 -14.39
C ALA A 123 4.09 -10.38 -14.50
N LEU A 124 4.45 -11.09 -13.42
CA LEU A 124 5.51 -12.10 -13.44
C LEU A 124 5.07 -13.35 -14.21
N TYR A 125 3.82 -13.79 -14.05
CA TYR A 125 3.29 -14.96 -14.74
C TYR A 125 3.07 -14.70 -16.24
N GLU A 126 2.70 -13.46 -16.58
CA GLU A 126 2.52 -13.01 -17.98
C GLU A 126 3.85 -12.59 -18.64
N ASN A 127 4.97 -12.67 -17.92
CA ASN A 127 6.30 -12.27 -18.38
C ASN A 127 6.38 -10.82 -18.89
N THR A 128 5.58 -9.90 -18.35
CA THR A 128 5.65 -8.47 -18.68
C THR A 128 6.68 -7.72 -17.84
N ILE A 129 7.13 -8.33 -16.73
CA ILE A 129 8.22 -7.84 -15.89
C ILE A 129 9.26 -8.95 -15.71
N ASP A 130 10.52 -8.61 -15.92
CA ASP A 130 11.66 -9.42 -15.47
C ASP A 130 11.96 -9.14 -13.99
N LEU A 131 11.95 -10.18 -13.16
CA LEU A 131 12.14 -10.02 -11.71
C LEU A 131 13.52 -9.44 -11.36
N LYS A 132 14.57 -9.82 -12.09
CA LYS A 132 15.93 -9.33 -11.84
C LYS A 132 16.03 -7.84 -12.17
N GLU A 133 15.41 -7.41 -13.26
CA GLU A 133 15.33 -6.01 -13.62
C GLU A 133 14.56 -5.21 -12.55
N ALA A 134 13.40 -5.72 -12.11
CA ALA A 134 12.62 -5.08 -11.05
C ALA A 134 13.40 -4.93 -9.73
N ILE A 135 14.14 -5.94 -9.31
CA ILE A 135 15.01 -5.87 -8.12
C ILE A 135 16.10 -4.80 -8.28
N ASN A 136 16.71 -4.71 -9.45
CA ASN A 136 17.76 -3.71 -9.71
C ASN A 136 17.21 -2.27 -9.65
N GLU A 137 15.98 -2.04 -10.11
CA GLU A 137 15.33 -0.71 -10.03
C GLU A 137 15.03 -0.30 -8.58
N CYS A 138 14.80 -1.25 -7.69
CA CYS A 138 14.49 -1.00 -6.27
C CYS A 138 15.73 -0.90 -5.38
N SER A 139 16.92 -1.18 -5.93
CA SER A 139 18.20 -1.19 -5.19
C SER A 139 18.90 0.17 -5.33
#